data_6553108754899ab9d417a00cddf58004
#
_entry.id   6553108754899ab9d417a00cddf58004
#
_cell.length_a   1.000
_cell.length_b   1.000
_cell.length_c   1.000
_cell.angle_alpha   90.00
_cell.angle_beta   90.00
_cell.angle_gamma   90.00
#
_symmetry.space_group_name_H-M   'P 1'
#
loop_
_entity.id
_entity.type
_entity.pdbx_description
1 polymer ?
#
loop_
_entity_poly.entity_id
_entity_poly.type
_entity_poly.pdbx_seq_one_letter_code
_entity_poly.pdbx_strand_id
1 'polypeptide(L)'
;QMDVQSTNVALLDTISREEIVAEITGVADKYQEMQVQHAHVRFHEHKEKLRGTPLIQCQIRLRTNRGQLAGSGEGYGADHAFHVALDKLERNVLELKGINADEEYRGQLLRKLGEL
;
A
#
# COMPACT_ATOMS: atom_id res chain seq x y z
N GLN A 1 1.46 5.72 17.90
CA GLN A 1 0.55 4.79 17.22
C GLN A 1 -0.04 5.41 15.97
N MET A 2 -0.13 4.60 14.94
CA MET A 2 -0.69 5.01 13.66
C MET A 2 -2.21 4.90 13.70
N ASP A 3 -2.88 5.92 13.18
CA ASP A 3 -4.32 5.91 13.00
C ASP A 3 -4.63 5.51 11.56
N VAL A 4 -5.45 4.48 11.38
CA VAL A 4 -5.85 4.00 10.05
C VAL A 4 -7.33 4.26 9.86
N GLN A 5 -7.66 5.05 8.84
CA GLN A 5 -9.04 5.31 8.45
C GLN A 5 -9.33 4.71 7.09
N SER A 6 -10.51 4.15 6.93
CA SER A 6 -10.95 3.61 5.64
C SER A 6 -12.32 4.16 5.29
N THR A 7 -12.48 4.48 4.00
CA THR A 7 -13.72 5.05 3.45
C THR A 7 -14.34 4.06 2.47
N ASN A 8 -15.66 3.96 2.48
CA ASN A 8 -16.43 3.06 1.61
C ASN A 8 -16.16 1.58 1.87
N VAL A 9 -15.95 1.24 3.14
CA VAL A 9 -15.70 -0.14 3.57
C VAL A 9 -16.87 -1.06 3.21
N ALA A 10 -18.08 -0.50 3.10
CA ALA A 10 -19.27 -1.28 2.72
C ALA A 10 -19.18 -1.89 1.32
N LEU A 11 -18.27 -1.39 0.48
CA LEU A 11 -18.03 -1.94 -0.86
C LEU A 11 -17.08 -3.14 -0.84
N LEU A 12 -16.53 -3.48 0.34
CA LEU A 12 -15.50 -4.50 0.46
C LEU A 12 -16.12 -5.86 0.71
N ASP A 13 -16.20 -6.68 -0.31
CA ASP A 13 -16.64 -8.07 -0.21
C ASP A 13 -15.48 -9.06 -0.30
N THR A 14 -14.30 -8.60 -0.73
CA THR A 14 -13.14 -9.47 -0.94
C THR A 14 -11.97 -9.16 -0.01
N ILE A 15 -12.08 -8.10 0.79
CA ILE A 15 -11.05 -7.74 1.77
C ILE A 15 -11.74 -7.15 3.01
N SER A 16 -11.23 -7.46 4.18
CA SER A 16 -11.77 -6.93 5.43
C SER A 16 -10.98 -5.72 5.91
N ARG A 17 -11.60 -4.95 6.80
CA ARG A 17 -10.93 -3.82 7.43
C ARG A 17 -9.70 -4.28 8.22
N GLU A 18 -9.80 -5.42 8.86
CA GLU A 18 -8.71 -5.99 9.66
C GLU A 18 -7.50 -6.32 8.78
N GLU A 19 -7.75 -6.84 7.57
CA GLU A 19 -6.68 -7.11 6.61
C GLU A 19 -6.02 -5.82 6.14
N ILE A 20 -6.81 -4.78 5.87
CA ILE A 20 -6.29 -3.47 5.47
C ILE A 20 -5.38 -2.92 6.59
N VAL A 21 -5.85 -2.93 7.81
CA VAL A 21 -5.08 -2.43 8.96
C VAL A 21 -3.79 -3.23 9.12
N ALA A 22 -3.86 -4.56 8.99
CA ALA A 22 -2.68 -5.41 9.12
C ALA A 22 -1.63 -5.10 8.07
N GLU A 23 -2.05 -4.94 6.80
CA GLU A 23 -1.13 -4.65 5.70
C GLU A 23 -0.49 -3.26 5.84
N ILE A 24 -1.28 -2.25 6.20
CA ILE A 24 -0.76 -0.89 6.40
C ILE A 24 0.19 -0.86 7.60
N THR A 25 -0.17 -1.54 8.69
CA THR A 25 0.71 -1.64 9.86
C THR A 25 2.03 -2.32 9.50
N GLY A 26 1.98 -3.34 8.65
CA GLY A 26 3.18 -4.01 8.17
C GLY A 26 4.11 -3.07 7.41
N VAL A 27 3.56 -2.22 6.56
CA VAL A 27 4.35 -1.22 5.83
C VAL A 27 4.95 -0.20 6.81
N ALA A 28 4.16 0.29 7.77
CA ALA A 28 4.65 1.23 8.77
C ALA A 28 5.79 0.63 9.61
N ASP A 29 5.68 -0.63 9.98
CA ASP A 29 6.71 -1.33 10.75
C ASP A 29 7.98 -1.54 9.92
N LYS A 30 7.82 -1.82 8.64
CA LYS A 30 8.94 -2.02 7.72
C LYS A 30 9.75 -0.73 7.51
N TYR A 31 9.08 0.42 7.56
CA TYR A 31 9.70 1.73 7.32
C TYR A 31 9.55 2.63 8.54
N GLN A 32 9.99 2.14 9.70
CA GLN A 32 9.81 2.83 10.98
C GLN A 32 10.47 4.22 11.02
N GLU A 33 11.56 4.40 10.29
CA GLU A 33 12.27 5.68 10.24
C GLU A 33 11.44 6.82 9.64
N MET A 34 10.37 6.49 8.94
CA MET A 34 9.47 7.48 8.37
C MET A 34 8.41 7.96 9.35
N GLN A 35 8.24 7.27 10.46
CA GLN A 35 7.29 7.62 11.51
C GLN A 35 5.89 7.88 10.94
N VAL A 36 5.29 6.81 10.40
CA VAL A 36 3.93 6.91 9.84
C VAL A 36 2.96 7.22 10.98
N GLN A 37 2.27 8.35 10.88
CA GLN A 37 1.38 8.84 11.92
C GLN A 37 -0.08 8.55 11.61
N HIS A 38 -0.43 8.57 10.32
CA HIS A 38 -1.80 8.43 9.88
C HIS A 38 -1.83 7.78 8.50
N ALA A 39 -2.82 6.91 8.29
CA ALA A 39 -3.08 6.29 7.00
C ALA A 39 -4.55 6.42 6.66
N HIS A 40 -4.84 6.78 5.43
CA HIS A 40 -6.21 6.84 4.92
C HIS A 40 -6.30 5.99 3.68
N VAL A 41 -7.22 5.03 3.69
CA VAL A 41 -7.48 4.13 2.57
C VAL A 41 -8.89 4.41 2.05
N ARG A 42 -8.99 4.72 0.78
CA ARG A 42 -10.24 5.10 0.14
C ARG A 42 -10.53 4.17 -1.03
N PHE A 43 -11.77 3.71 -1.11
CA PHE A 43 -12.23 2.87 -2.22
C PHE A 43 -13.32 3.59 -2.99
N HIS A 44 -13.29 3.42 -4.30
CA HIS A 44 -14.34 3.93 -5.18
C HIS A 44 -14.73 2.85 -6.17
N GLU A 45 -16.02 2.55 -6.24
CA GLU A 45 -16.54 1.56 -7.17
C GLU A 45 -16.93 2.23 -8.48
N HIS A 46 -16.38 1.76 -9.58
CA HIS A 46 -16.75 2.19 -10.92
C HIS A 46 -17.92 1.36 -11.43
N LYS A 47 -18.60 1.86 -12.46
CA LYS A 47 -19.73 1.15 -13.07
C LYS A 47 -19.29 -0.06 -13.88
N GLU A 48 -18.02 -0.11 -14.28
CA GLU A 48 -17.48 -1.21 -15.07
C GLU A 48 -17.43 -2.49 -14.26
N LYS A 49 -17.74 -3.61 -14.92
CA LYS A 49 -17.69 -4.93 -14.29
C LYS A 49 -17.08 -5.93 -15.25
N LEU A 50 -16.34 -6.87 -14.70
CA LEU A 50 -15.81 -8.02 -15.43
C LEU A 50 -16.38 -9.26 -14.76
N ARG A 51 -17.24 -10.00 -15.50
CA ARG A 51 -17.89 -11.22 -14.99
C ARG A 51 -18.60 -10.99 -13.65
N GLY A 52 -19.26 -9.84 -13.52
CA GLY A 52 -19.97 -9.49 -12.30
C GLY A 52 -19.14 -8.85 -11.21
N THR A 53 -17.81 -8.82 -11.34
CA THR A 53 -16.93 -8.19 -10.37
C THR A 53 -16.69 -6.73 -10.75
N PRO A 54 -17.00 -5.78 -9.86
CA PRO A 54 -16.84 -4.36 -10.19
C PRO A 54 -15.38 -3.96 -10.24
N LEU A 55 -15.10 -2.95 -11.06
CA LEU A 55 -13.79 -2.29 -11.07
C LEU A 55 -13.73 -1.36 -9.87
N ILE A 56 -12.74 -1.56 -9.02
CA ILE A 56 -12.55 -0.77 -7.81
C ILE A 56 -11.27 0.04 -7.95
N GLN A 57 -11.34 1.31 -7.59
CA GLN A 57 -10.15 2.15 -7.42
C GLN A 57 -9.83 2.26 -5.95
N CYS A 58 -8.58 2.06 -5.60
CA CYS A 58 -8.09 2.22 -4.23
C CYS A 58 -7.05 3.32 -4.20
N GLN A 59 -7.14 4.18 -3.19
CA GLN A 59 -6.14 5.21 -2.95
C GLN A 59 -5.70 5.12 -1.50
N ILE A 60 -4.38 5.07 -1.29
CA ILE A 60 -3.79 5.01 0.04
C ILE A 60 -2.94 6.26 0.24
N ARG A 61 -3.14 6.96 1.35
CA ARG A 61 -2.34 8.12 1.73
C ARG A 61 -1.75 7.89 3.09
N LEU A 62 -0.45 8.13 3.22
CA LEU A 62 0.25 8.07 4.49
C LEU A 62 0.78 9.45 4.85
N ARG A 63 0.60 9.82 6.12
CA ARG A 63 1.27 10.99 6.68
C ARG A 63 2.50 10.52 7.45
N THR A 64 3.66 11.05 7.09
CA THR A 64 4.93 10.68 7.68
C THR A 64 5.68 11.93 8.14
N ASN A 65 6.83 11.73 8.80
CA ASN A 65 7.71 12.84 9.19
C ASN A 65 8.35 13.55 8.00
N ARG A 66 8.25 12.98 6.80
CA ARG A 66 8.78 13.57 5.56
C ARG A 66 7.68 14.07 4.65
N GLY A 67 6.47 14.23 5.18
CA GLY A 67 5.32 14.71 4.42
C GLY A 67 4.37 13.59 4.07
N GLN A 68 3.53 13.85 3.08
CA GLN A 68 2.51 12.91 2.62
C GLN A 68 3.00 12.04 1.48
N LEU A 69 2.70 10.75 1.56
CA LEU A 69 2.95 9.80 0.49
C LEU A 69 1.62 9.19 0.06
N ALA A 70 1.51 8.85 -1.21
CA ALA A 70 0.29 8.26 -1.74
C ALA A 70 0.61 7.15 -2.73
N GLY A 71 -0.33 6.22 -2.84
CA GLY A 71 -0.33 5.20 -3.87
C GLY A 71 -1.76 4.94 -4.29
N SER A 72 -1.98 4.71 -5.56
CA SER A 72 -3.31 4.38 -6.07
C SER A 72 -3.25 3.20 -7.01
N GLY A 73 -4.35 2.47 -7.11
CA GLY A 73 -4.43 1.32 -7.97
C GLY A 73 -5.87 0.99 -8.31
N GLU A 74 -6.06 0.26 -9.40
CA GLU A 74 -7.36 -0.20 -9.83
C GLU A 74 -7.30 -1.71 -10.06
N GLY A 75 -8.43 -2.36 -9.83
CA GLY A 75 -8.54 -3.78 -10.07
C GLY A 75 -9.98 -4.23 -9.95
N TYR A 76 -10.28 -5.38 -10.53
CA TYR A 76 -11.59 -5.98 -10.39
C TYR A 76 -11.62 -6.72 -9.06
N GLY A 77 -12.32 -6.12 -8.09
CA GLY A 77 -12.33 -6.56 -6.70
C GLY A 77 -11.48 -5.66 -5.82
N ALA A 78 -11.95 -5.45 -4.58
CA ALA A 78 -11.31 -4.53 -3.65
C ALA A 78 -9.93 -5.02 -3.19
N ASP A 79 -9.76 -6.33 -3.01
CA ASP A 79 -8.48 -6.92 -2.60
C ASP A 79 -7.39 -6.65 -3.64
N HIS A 80 -7.71 -6.87 -4.93
CA HIS A 80 -6.75 -6.63 -6.00
C HIS A 80 -6.39 -5.14 -6.10
N ALA A 81 -7.41 -4.26 -6.06
CA ALA A 81 -7.20 -2.81 -6.11
C ALA A 81 -6.32 -2.34 -4.95
N PHE A 82 -6.58 -2.86 -3.76
CA PHE A 82 -5.80 -2.52 -2.56
C PHE A 82 -4.33 -2.92 -2.70
N HIS A 83 -4.07 -4.14 -3.16
CA HIS A 83 -2.69 -4.62 -3.30
C HIS A 83 -1.92 -3.88 -4.39
N VAL A 84 -2.58 -3.51 -5.49
CA VAL A 84 -1.95 -2.67 -6.52
C VAL A 84 -1.59 -1.29 -5.95
N ALA A 85 -2.50 -0.69 -5.18
CA ALA A 85 -2.26 0.60 -4.55
C ALA A 85 -1.12 0.50 -3.51
N LEU A 86 -1.09 -0.58 -2.75
CA LEU A 86 -0.06 -0.81 -1.74
C LEU A 86 1.33 -0.95 -2.36
N ASP A 87 1.43 -1.68 -3.47
CA ASP A 87 2.70 -1.82 -4.20
C ASP A 87 3.22 -0.48 -4.69
N LYS A 88 2.34 0.35 -5.24
CA LYS A 88 2.72 1.68 -5.70
C LYS A 88 3.14 2.58 -4.54
N LEU A 89 2.45 2.47 -3.42
CA LEU A 89 2.80 3.20 -2.22
C LEU A 89 4.20 2.84 -1.75
N GLU A 90 4.52 1.55 -1.69
CA GLU A 90 5.85 1.09 -1.29
C GLU A 90 6.94 1.58 -2.23
N ARG A 91 6.67 1.59 -3.54
CA ARG A 91 7.63 2.16 -4.52
C ARG A 91 7.89 3.63 -4.24
N ASN A 92 6.85 4.38 -3.91
CA ASN A 92 7.00 5.80 -3.59
C ASN A 92 7.80 6.01 -2.30
N VAL A 93 7.63 5.12 -1.32
CA VAL A 93 8.44 5.14 -0.10
C VAL A 93 9.91 4.91 -0.43
N LEU A 94 10.21 3.93 -1.27
CA LEU A 94 11.58 3.61 -1.66
C LEU A 94 12.21 4.76 -2.46
N GLU A 95 11.46 5.39 -3.35
CA GLU A 95 11.95 6.56 -4.10
C GLU A 95 12.28 7.72 -3.16
N LEU A 96 11.43 7.96 -2.18
CA LEU A 96 11.67 9.01 -1.20
C LEU A 96 12.95 8.78 -0.40
N LYS A 97 13.27 7.51 -0.14
CA LYS A 97 14.49 7.12 0.57
C LYS A 97 15.71 7.15 -0.34
N GLY A 98 15.53 7.42 -1.64
CA GLY A 98 16.62 7.41 -2.61
C GLY A 98 17.06 6.02 -3.02
N ILE A 99 16.24 5.01 -2.77
CA ILE A 99 16.54 3.62 -3.09
C ILE A 99 15.44 3.10 -4.02
N ASN A 100 15.81 2.69 -5.23
CA ASN A 100 14.84 2.05 -6.12
C ASN A 100 14.83 0.53 -5.87
N ALA A 101 13.80 -0.15 -6.41
CA ALA A 101 13.62 -1.58 -6.19
C ALA A 101 14.80 -2.41 -6.69
N ASP A 102 15.42 -2.00 -7.81
CA ASP A 102 16.56 -2.71 -8.38
C ASP A 102 17.78 -2.58 -7.48
N GLU A 103 18.03 -1.40 -6.92
CA GLU A 103 19.14 -1.18 -6.02
C GLU A 103 18.96 -1.97 -4.72
N GLU A 104 17.74 -2.01 -4.20
CA GLU A 104 17.44 -2.79 -3.00
C GLU A 104 17.67 -4.28 -3.25
N TYR A 105 17.19 -4.78 -4.37
CA TYR A 105 17.38 -6.18 -4.75
C TYR A 105 18.87 -6.50 -4.87
N ARG A 106 19.62 -5.63 -5.54
CA ARG A 106 21.06 -5.79 -5.72
C ARG A 106 21.79 -5.80 -4.37
N GLY A 107 21.39 -4.90 -3.46
CA GLY A 107 21.96 -4.84 -2.13
C GLY A 107 21.72 -6.12 -1.34
N GLN A 108 20.49 -6.66 -1.43
CA GLN A 108 20.15 -7.92 -0.78
C GLN A 108 20.95 -9.09 -1.33
N LEU A 109 21.12 -9.13 -2.64
CA LEU A 109 21.90 -10.17 -3.31
C LEU A 109 23.36 -10.13 -2.88
N LEU A 110 23.96 -8.94 -2.83
CA LEU A 110 25.35 -8.77 -2.41
C LEU A 110 25.53 -9.20 -0.97
N ARG A 111 24.59 -8.91 -0.09
CA ARG A 111 24.66 -9.35 1.30
C ARG A 111 24.61 -10.86 1.42
N LYS A 112 23.75 -11.51 0.65
CA LYS A 112 23.67 -12.97 0.63
C LYS A 112 24.98 -13.59 0.16
N LEU A 113 25.59 -13.02 -0.88
CA LEU A 113 26.87 -13.48 -1.39
C LEU A 113 27.99 -13.30 -0.35
N GLY A 114 27.94 -12.23 0.43
CA GLY A 114 28.90 -11.98 1.49
C GLY A 114 28.78 -12.94 2.67
N GLU A 115 27.61 -13.57 2.84
CA GLU A 115 27.38 -14.54 3.90
C GLU A 115 27.87 -15.95 3.54
N LEU A 116 28.22 -16.17 2.31
CA LEU A 116 28.75 -17.43 1.85
C LEU A 116 30.25 -17.52 2.14
#